data_b0ee9ee8fee4ca13197133c19bd55b0e
#
_entry.id   b0ee9ee8fee4ca13197133c19bd55b0e
#
_cell.length_a   1.000
_cell.length_b   1.000
_cell.length_c   1.000
_cell.angle_alpha   90.00
_cell.angle_beta   90.00
_cell.angle_gamma   90.00
#
_symmetry.space_group_name_H-M   'P 1'
#
loop_
_entity.id
_entity.type
_entity.pdbx_description
1 polymer ?
#
loop_
_entity_poly.entity_id
_entity_poly.type
_entity_poly.pdbx_seq_one_letter_code
_entity_poly.pdbx_strand_id
1 'polypeptide(L)'
;MTNETITTDTQNTFYQTVNELEEAMKTQNLYLEYITLDETWKKRFADYMTGKKTMPLTYDPFFKCMFHPDRHPDWLSNLLSAILGESVVVERLLPSENTAISIDSLLIMDIVVRLSNGSLANVEIQKIPYMFTAERISCYSSDLLPREYTRLKENKKFMYSDMKKVYTIILYEKTGADFKNPLLHGAYTHHGKTRFNTELTLELLQEYFLIALDVFCQNGYTDDKNLDTRETIDSNMNDLEGWLSILTAETIADVERVIRRYPWSETIFRGAKRYSVK
;
A
#
# COMPACT_ATOMS: atom_id res chain seq x y z
N MET A 1 38.38 29.58 5.62
CA MET A 1 37.76 28.45 6.27
C MET A 1 36.63 28.97 7.13
N THR A 2 35.47 29.08 6.58
CA THR A 2 34.24 29.53 7.28
C THR A 2 33.34 28.34 7.43
N ASN A 3 33.20 27.93 8.71
CA ASN A 3 32.25 26.92 9.12
C ASN A 3 30.82 27.47 8.92
N GLU A 4 30.12 27.03 7.91
CA GLU A 4 28.67 27.19 7.84
C GLU A 4 28.03 26.13 8.72
N THR A 5 27.61 26.59 9.88
CA THR A 5 26.74 25.87 10.79
C THR A 5 25.37 25.77 10.10
N ILE A 6 25.03 24.57 9.60
CA ILE A 6 23.67 24.27 9.13
C ILE A 6 22.77 24.24 10.36
N THR A 7 22.15 25.36 10.66
CA THR A 7 21.04 25.45 11.58
C THR A 7 19.84 24.73 10.93
N THR A 8 19.55 23.51 11.37
CA THR A 8 18.30 22.83 11.08
C THR A 8 17.16 23.55 11.80
N ASP A 9 16.59 24.53 11.11
CA ASP A 9 15.35 25.17 11.52
C ASP A 9 14.19 24.18 11.28
N THR A 10 14.04 23.20 12.19
CA THR A 10 12.83 22.41 12.30
C THR A 10 11.79 23.28 12.98
N GLN A 11 11.21 24.23 12.22
CA GLN A 11 9.97 24.85 12.64
C GLN A 11 8.96 23.75 12.90
N ASN A 12 8.47 23.77 14.12
CA ASN A 12 7.45 22.85 14.64
C ASN A 12 6.21 22.96 13.75
N THR A 13 6.06 22.06 12.78
CA THR A 13 5.01 22.09 11.74
C THR A 13 3.66 21.65 12.30
N PHE A 14 3.62 21.27 13.59
CA PHE A 14 2.43 20.79 14.26
C PHE A 14 1.88 21.83 15.23
N TYR A 15 0.55 21.95 15.28
CA TYR A 15 -0.15 22.71 16.29
C TYR A 15 -0.08 21.99 17.65
N GLN A 16 0.08 22.73 18.75
CA GLN A 16 0.17 22.11 20.07
C GLN A 16 -1.20 21.61 20.55
N THR A 17 -2.26 22.26 20.14
CA THR A 17 -3.63 21.93 20.52
C THR A 17 -4.59 21.97 19.32
N VAL A 18 -5.73 21.29 19.46
CA VAL A 18 -6.82 21.37 18.47
C VAL A 18 -7.36 22.79 18.36
N ASN A 19 -7.42 23.54 19.49
CA ASN A 19 -7.89 24.93 19.48
C ASN A 19 -6.99 25.84 18.65
N GLU A 20 -5.66 25.69 18.73
CA GLU A 20 -4.74 26.44 17.89
C GLU A 20 -4.90 26.10 16.40
N LEU A 21 -5.12 24.82 16.10
CA LEU A 21 -5.44 24.37 14.75
C LEU A 21 -6.71 25.02 14.22
N GLU A 22 -7.80 25.03 14.99
CA GLU A 22 -9.07 25.64 14.60
C GLU A 22 -8.96 27.16 14.39
N GLU A 23 -8.23 27.88 15.23
CA GLU A 23 -7.97 29.30 15.04
C GLU A 23 -7.14 29.58 13.78
N ALA A 24 -6.13 28.76 13.52
CA ALA A 24 -5.36 28.87 12.28
C ALA A 24 -6.23 28.63 11.04
N MET A 25 -7.15 27.65 11.10
CA MET A 25 -8.09 27.37 10.01
C MET A 25 -9.09 28.51 9.78
N LYS A 26 -9.57 29.15 10.85
CA LYS A 26 -10.42 30.36 10.74
C LYS A 26 -9.67 31.48 10.02
N THR A 27 -8.41 31.67 10.37
CA THR A 27 -7.54 32.70 9.75
C THR A 27 -7.31 32.43 8.26
N GLN A 28 -7.25 31.14 7.85
CA GLN A 28 -7.02 30.72 6.47
C GLN A 28 -8.31 30.47 5.68
N ASN A 29 -9.48 30.74 6.25
CA ASN A 29 -10.80 30.45 5.67
C ASN A 29 -11.08 28.98 5.37
N LEU A 30 -10.41 28.05 6.03
CA LEU A 30 -10.56 26.58 5.88
C LEU A 30 -11.47 25.96 6.95
N TYR A 31 -11.91 26.76 7.94
CA TYR A 31 -12.68 26.25 9.08
C TYR A 31 -14.04 25.66 8.68
N LEU A 32 -14.71 26.23 7.69
CA LEU A 32 -15.98 25.70 7.22
C LEU A 32 -15.83 24.31 6.60
N GLU A 33 -14.80 24.10 5.82
CA GLU A 33 -14.50 22.78 5.24
C GLU A 33 -14.18 21.76 6.34
N TYR A 34 -13.40 22.15 7.34
CA TYR A 34 -13.08 21.30 8.47
C TYR A 34 -14.30 20.85 9.26
N ILE A 35 -15.22 21.76 9.59
CA ILE A 35 -16.42 21.43 10.38
C ILE A 35 -17.43 20.58 9.60
N THR A 36 -17.38 20.58 8.25
CA THR A 36 -18.24 19.74 7.42
C THR A 36 -17.74 18.29 7.31
N LEU A 37 -16.50 18.00 7.72
CA LEU A 37 -16.01 16.63 7.81
C LEU A 37 -16.83 15.83 8.84
N ASP A 38 -16.99 14.52 8.61
CA ASP A 38 -17.50 13.65 9.66
C ASP A 38 -16.56 13.57 10.87
N GLU A 39 -17.07 13.20 12.03
CA GLU A 39 -16.32 13.21 13.29
C GLU A 39 -15.07 12.33 13.26
N THR A 40 -15.09 11.25 12.49
CA THR A 40 -13.93 10.35 12.33
C THR A 40 -12.80 11.02 11.57
N TRP A 41 -13.15 11.72 10.49
CA TRP A 41 -12.17 12.46 9.68
C TRP A 41 -11.66 13.70 10.39
N LYS A 42 -12.54 14.45 11.11
CA LYS A 42 -12.11 15.56 11.96
C LYS A 42 -11.06 15.13 12.97
N LYS A 43 -11.34 14.02 13.68
CA LYS A 43 -10.41 13.48 14.67
C LYS A 43 -9.08 13.05 14.02
N ARG A 44 -9.12 12.32 12.91
CA ARG A 44 -7.91 11.90 12.19
C ARG A 44 -7.08 13.09 11.75
N PHE A 45 -7.73 14.11 11.19
CA PHE A 45 -7.07 15.33 10.75
C PHE A 45 -6.45 16.09 11.92
N ALA A 46 -7.20 16.29 13.01
CA ALA A 46 -6.70 16.94 14.21
C ALA A 46 -5.52 16.16 14.84
N ASP A 47 -5.60 14.85 14.95
CA ASP A 47 -4.52 13.99 15.48
C ASP A 47 -3.26 14.10 14.60
N TYR A 48 -3.41 14.20 13.29
CA TYR A 48 -2.30 14.42 12.37
C TYR A 48 -1.70 15.82 12.51
N MET A 49 -2.53 16.86 12.48
CA MET A 49 -2.07 18.25 12.55
C MET A 49 -1.47 18.64 13.92
N THR A 50 -1.82 17.90 14.97
CA THR A 50 -1.22 18.05 16.31
C THR A 50 -0.06 17.09 16.55
N GLY A 51 0.36 16.31 15.57
CA GLY A 51 1.47 15.37 15.67
C GLY A 51 1.21 14.15 16.56
N LYS A 52 -0.05 13.91 16.97
CA LYS A 52 -0.41 12.72 17.74
C LYS A 52 -0.36 11.45 16.89
N LYS A 53 -0.71 11.58 15.61
CA LYS A 53 -0.64 10.50 14.63
C LYS A 53 0.11 10.93 13.38
N THR A 54 0.73 9.97 12.71
CA THR A 54 1.29 10.16 11.37
C THR A 54 0.19 10.03 10.33
N MET A 55 0.42 10.54 9.12
CA MET A 55 -0.48 10.27 8.01
C MET A 55 -0.35 8.78 7.65
N PRO A 56 -1.47 8.00 7.67
CA PRO A 56 -1.42 6.60 7.31
C PRO A 56 -0.92 6.44 5.87
N LEU A 57 0.10 5.61 5.66
CA LEU A 57 0.59 5.29 4.32
C LEU A 57 -0.46 4.55 3.47
N THR A 58 -1.49 4.01 4.10
CA THR A 58 -2.67 3.41 3.48
C THR A 58 -3.71 4.44 3.00
N TYR A 59 -3.48 5.75 3.21
CA TYR A 59 -4.34 6.77 2.61
C TYR A 59 -4.11 6.81 1.10
N ASP A 60 -5.14 6.48 0.31
CA ASP A 60 -5.04 6.20 -1.11
C ASP A 60 -4.23 7.25 -1.92
N PRO A 61 -4.51 8.56 -1.87
CA PRO A 61 -3.70 9.53 -2.59
C PRO A 61 -2.24 9.57 -2.16
N PHE A 62 -2.00 9.29 -0.87
CA PHE A 62 -0.66 9.28 -0.31
C PHE A 62 0.10 8.01 -0.71
N PHE A 63 -0.55 6.85 -0.67
CA PHE A 63 0.00 5.60 -1.16
C PHE A 63 0.42 5.69 -2.62
N LYS A 64 -0.48 6.18 -3.49
CA LYS A 64 -0.19 6.39 -4.91
C LYS A 64 1.00 7.34 -5.12
N CYS A 65 1.10 8.38 -4.31
CA CYS A 65 2.21 9.33 -4.36
C CYS A 65 3.54 8.69 -3.94
N MET A 66 3.53 7.92 -2.83
CA MET A 66 4.72 7.29 -2.24
C MET A 66 5.25 6.15 -3.10
N PHE A 67 4.36 5.34 -3.64
CA PHE A 67 4.72 4.17 -4.44
C PHE A 67 4.73 4.44 -5.95
N HIS A 68 4.72 5.72 -6.36
CA HIS A 68 4.85 6.08 -7.78
C HIS A 68 6.26 5.77 -8.30
N PRO A 69 6.41 4.93 -9.33
CA PRO A 69 7.73 4.49 -9.81
C PRO A 69 8.66 5.63 -10.23
N ASP A 70 8.13 6.73 -10.78
CA ASP A 70 8.96 7.88 -11.19
C ASP A 70 9.54 8.66 -10.01
N ARG A 71 8.99 8.49 -8.81
CA ARG A 71 9.45 9.17 -7.59
C ARG A 71 10.37 8.30 -6.76
N HIS A 72 9.98 7.03 -6.62
CA HIS A 72 10.66 6.03 -5.82
C HIS A 72 10.65 4.69 -6.56
N PRO A 73 11.52 4.50 -7.57
CA PRO A 73 11.47 3.34 -8.47
C PRO A 73 11.63 2.01 -7.73
N ASP A 74 12.40 2.02 -6.63
CA ASP A 74 12.70 0.79 -5.90
C ASP A 74 11.61 0.41 -4.87
N TRP A 75 10.82 1.37 -4.38
CA TRP A 75 9.91 1.08 -3.26
C TRP A 75 8.79 0.14 -3.65
N LEU A 76 8.13 0.40 -4.77
CA LEU A 76 7.07 -0.48 -5.26
C LEU A 76 7.63 -1.83 -5.70
N SER A 77 8.81 -1.84 -6.35
CA SER A 77 9.51 -3.08 -6.74
C SER A 77 9.81 -3.96 -5.53
N ASN A 78 10.33 -3.38 -4.45
CA ASN A 78 10.67 -4.09 -3.24
C ASN A 78 9.43 -4.59 -2.48
N LEU A 79 8.39 -3.75 -2.37
CA LEU A 79 7.10 -4.18 -1.80
C LEU A 79 6.51 -5.37 -2.58
N LEU A 80 6.48 -5.28 -3.92
CA LEU A 80 5.97 -6.36 -4.75
C LEU A 80 6.84 -7.61 -4.66
N SER A 81 8.17 -7.47 -4.60
CA SER A 81 9.07 -8.61 -4.40
C SER A 81 8.80 -9.31 -3.07
N ALA A 82 8.56 -8.55 -2.01
CA ALA A 82 8.23 -9.08 -0.69
C ALA A 82 6.88 -9.83 -0.69
N ILE A 83 5.86 -9.29 -1.38
CA ILE A 83 4.53 -9.90 -1.47
C ILE A 83 4.56 -11.17 -2.33
N LEU A 84 5.23 -11.12 -3.48
CA LEU A 84 5.26 -12.22 -4.44
C LEU A 84 6.23 -13.34 -4.03
N GLY A 85 7.16 -13.07 -3.11
CA GLY A 85 8.19 -14.01 -2.69
C GLY A 85 9.28 -14.26 -3.75
N GLU A 86 9.35 -13.39 -4.76
CA GLU A 86 10.36 -13.44 -5.84
C GLU A 86 10.83 -12.03 -6.19
N SER A 87 12.07 -11.89 -6.64
CA SER A 87 12.60 -10.59 -7.04
C SER A 87 11.94 -10.12 -8.33
N VAL A 88 11.22 -8.99 -8.24
CA VAL A 88 10.58 -8.33 -9.38
C VAL A 88 10.96 -6.85 -9.43
N VAL A 89 10.99 -6.31 -10.63
CA VAL A 89 11.25 -4.90 -10.87
C VAL A 89 10.06 -4.31 -11.62
N VAL A 90 9.55 -3.19 -11.14
CA VAL A 90 8.52 -2.43 -11.84
C VAL A 90 9.14 -1.74 -13.04
N GLU A 91 8.72 -2.14 -14.24
CA GLU A 91 9.21 -1.54 -15.48
C GLU A 91 8.51 -0.20 -15.76
N ARG A 92 7.20 -0.17 -15.58
CA ARG A 92 6.38 1.03 -15.82
C ARG A 92 5.01 0.97 -15.18
N LEU A 93 4.47 2.15 -14.88
CA LEU A 93 3.07 2.35 -14.51
C LEU A 93 2.18 2.24 -15.77
N LEU A 94 1.01 1.66 -15.60
CA LEU A 94 0.00 1.58 -16.66
C LEU A 94 -1.21 2.45 -16.28
N PRO A 95 -2.04 2.86 -17.25
CA PRO A 95 -3.28 3.55 -16.97
C PRO A 95 -4.15 2.74 -16.00
N SER A 96 -4.67 3.39 -14.97
CA SER A 96 -5.58 2.79 -13.99
C SER A 96 -6.97 2.49 -14.58
N GLU A 97 -7.34 3.20 -15.64
CA GLU A 97 -8.62 3.03 -16.36
C GLU A 97 -8.44 2.20 -17.61
N ASN A 98 -9.45 1.38 -17.92
CA ASN A 98 -9.49 0.65 -19.17
C ASN A 98 -10.36 1.41 -20.19
N THR A 99 -9.73 2.06 -21.15
CA THR A 99 -10.42 2.81 -22.22
C THR A 99 -11.13 1.92 -23.25
N ALA A 100 -10.91 0.60 -23.21
CA ALA A 100 -11.56 -0.36 -24.12
C ALA A 100 -12.97 -0.78 -23.68
N ILE A 101 -13.35 -0.46 -22.43
CA ILE A 101 -14.68 -0.70 -21.88
C ILE A 101 -15.49 0.59 -21.98
N SER A 102 -16.77 0.51 -22.31
CA SER A 102 -17.64 1.67 -22.50
C SER A 102 -17.66 2.61 -21.30
N ILE A 103 -17.82 3.90 -21.56
CA ILE A 103 -17.74 5.02 -20.60
C ILE A 103 -18.61 4.83 -19.33
N ASP A 104 -19.64 3.99 -19.39
CA ASP A 104 -20.61 3.79 -18.30
C ASP A 104 -20.17 2.77 -17.22
N SER A 105 -19.02 2.10 -17.38
CA SER A 105 -18.55 1.06 -16.42
C SER A 105 -17.03 1.02 -16.28
N LEU A 106 -16.42 2.16 -16.03
CA LEU A 106 -14.98 2.26 -15.80
C LEU A 106 -14.57 1.54 -14.50
N LEU A 107 -13.78 0.50 -14.63
CA LEU A 107 -13.02 -0.06 -13.52
C LEU A 107 -11.80 0.81 -13.29
N ILE A 108 -11.80 1.56 -12.18
CA ILE A 108 -10.67 2.39 -11.76
C ILE A 108 -9.87 1.59 -10.75
N MET A 109 -8.61 1.30 -11.08
CA MET A 109 -7.65 0.60 -10.23
C MET A 109 -6.69 1.59 -9.57
N ASP A 110 -6.14 1.24 -8.41
CA ASP A 110 -5.25 2.15 -7.69
C ASP A 110 -3.88 2.27 -8.37
N ILE A 111 -3.13 1.19 -8.46
CA ILE A 111 -1.82 1.16 -9.12
C ILE A 111 -1.75 -0.07 -10.02
N VAL A 112 -1.60 0.13 -11.31
CA VAL A 112 -1.37 -0.95 -12.28
C VAL A 112 0.03 -0.82 -12.86
N VAL A 113 0.81 -1.88 -12.76
CA VAL A 113 2.20 -1.88 -13.23
C VAL A 113 2.51 -3.09 -14.10
N ARG A 114 3.50 -2.90 -14.96
CA ARG A 114 4.19 -3.98 -15.67
C ARG A 114 5.49 -4.29 -14.95
N LEU A 115 5.74 -5.56 -14.73
CA LEU A 115 6.97 -6.08 -14.16
C LEU A 115 7.97 -6.43 -15.28
N SER A 116 9.26 -6.46 -14.94
CA SER A 116 10.35 -6.76 -15.87
C SER A 116 10.25 -8.14 -16.51
N ASN A 117 9.58 -9.11 -15.86
CA ASN A 117 9.29 -10.43 -16.41
C ASN A 117 8.09 -10.44 -17.38
N GLY A 118 7.47 -9.28 -17.62
CA GLY A 118 6.30 -9.09 -18.47
C GLY A 118 4.95 -9.26 -17.78
N SER A 119 4.90 -9.75 -16.55
CA SER A 119 3.66 -9.88 -15.76
C SER A 119 3.02 -8.54 -15.46
N LEU A 120 1.71 -8.53 -15.21
CA LEU A 120 0.99 -7.37 -14.73
C LEU A 120 0.65 -7.51 -13.25
N ALA A 121 0.71 -6.42 -12.50
CA ALA A 121 0.23 -6.37 -11.14
C ALA A 121 -0.70 -5.16 -10.96
N ASN A 122 -1.85 -5.40 -10.32
CA ASN A 122 -2.71 -4.38 -9.76
C ASN A 122 -2.58 -4.39 -8.24
N VAL A 123 -2.31 -3.24 -7.65
CA VAL A 123 -2.21 -3.06 -6.19
C VAL A 123 -3.31 -2.12 -5.73
N GLU A 124 -4.14 -2.60 -4.83
CA GLU A 124 -5.29 -1.89 -4.27
C GLU A 124 -5.15 -1.75 -2.75
N ILE A 125 -5.53 -0.60 -2.21
CA ILE A 125 -5.71 -0.41 -0.77
C ILE A 125 -7.19 -0.28 -0.43
N GLN A 126 -7.67 -1.13 0.46
CA GLN A 126 -9.06 -1.16 0.89
C GLN A 126 -9.23 -0.86 2.37
N LYS A 127 -9.93 0.25 2.66
CA LYS A 127 -10.19 0.70 4.03
C LYS A 127 -11.44 0.06 4.63
N ILE A 128 -12.43 -0.25 3.79
CA ILE A 128 -13.76 -0.69 4.20
C ILE A 128 -14.02 -2.09 3.65
N PRO A 129 -14.14 -3.12 4.51
CA PRO A 129 -14.18 -4.53 4.08
C PRO A 129 -15.31 -4.86 3.11
N TYR A 130 -16.50 -4.26 3.31
CA TYR A 130 -17.69 -4.60 2.51
C TYR A 130 -17.73 -3.89 1.14
N MET A 131 -16.83 -2.96 0.89
CA MET A 131 -16.79 -2.24 -0.41
C MET A 131 -15.92 -2.95 -1.47
N PHE A 132 -15.14 -3.95 -1.07
CA PHE A 132 -14.28 -4.69 -1.98
C PHE A 132 -14.56 -6.18 -1.89
N THR A 133 -15.60 -6.61 -2.59
CA THR A 133 -16.09 -7.98 -2.59
C THR A 133 -15.27 -8.90 -3.51
N ALA A 134 -15.46 -10.21 -3.38
CA ALA A 134 -14.81 -11.21 -4.23
C ALA A 134 -15.15 -11.00 -5.72
N GLU A 135 -16.36 -10.54 -6.02
CA GLU A 135 -16.78 -10.21 -7.38
C GLU A 135 -15.97 -9.06 -7.97
N ARG A 136 -15.72 -8.00 -7.16
CA ARG A 136 -14.90 -6.87 -7.57
C ARG A 136 -13.44 -7.28 -7.82
N ILE A 137 -12.88 -8.10 -6.95
CA ILE A 137 -11.53 -8.69 -7.14
C ILE A 137 -11.47 -9.45 -8.47
N SER A 138 -12.50 -10.28 -8.73
CA SER A 138 -12.59 -11.05 -9.96
C SER A 138 -12.69 -10.16 -11.19
N CYS A 139 -13.47 -9.07 -11.15
CA CYS A 139 -13.57 -8.11 -12.23
C CYS A 139 -12.22 -7.45 -12.52
N TYR A 140 -11.48 -7.02 -11.49
CA TYR A 140 -10.17 -6.39 -11.65
C TYR A 140 -9.15 -7.35 -12.27
N SER A 141 -9.09 -8.58 -11.76
CA SER A 141 -8.23 -9.61 -12.33
C SER A 141 -8.57 -9.94 -13.78
N SER A 142 -9.88 -9.98 -14.10
CA SER A 142 -10.36 -10.25 -15.46
C SER A 142 -10.03 -9.13 -16.43
N ASP A 143 -9.97 -7.88 -15.98
CA ASP A 143 -9.64 -6.72 -16.83
C ASP A 143 -8.14 -6.70 -17.21
N LEU A 144 -7.26 -7.23 -16.38
CA LEU A 144 -5.83 -7.28 -16.69
C LEU A 144 -5.49 -8.20 -17.87
N LEU A 145 -6.21 -9.31 -18.03
CA LEU A 145 -5.96 -10.27 -19.11
C LEU A 145 -6.22 -9.68 -20.49
N PRO A 146 -7.37 -9.04 -20.80
CA PRO A 146 -7.60 -8.39 -22.09
C PRO A 146 -6.61 -7.26 -22.38
N ARG A 147 -6.16 -6.52 -21.37
CA ARG A 147 -5.13 -5.48 -21.56
C ARG A 147 -3.82 -6.10 -22.08
N GLU A 148 -3.40 -7.21 -21.50
CA GLU A 148 -2.20 -7.91 -21.94
C GLU A 148 -2.40 -8.57 -23.31
N TYR A 149 -3.52 -9.22 -23.52
CA TYR A 149 -3.86 -9.82 -24.83
C TYR A 149 -3.86 -8.78 -25.95
N THR A 150 -4.53 -7.65 -25.78
CA THR A 150 -4.61 -6.59 -26.79
C THR A 150 -3.24 -6.07 -27.16
N ARG A 151 -2.39 -5.82 -26.15
CA ARG A 151 -1.01 -5.37 -26.35
C ARG A 151 -0.18 -6.36 -27.16
N LEU A 152 -0.24 -7.64 -26.79
CA LEU A 152 0.57 -8.68 -27.43
C LEU A 152 0.07 -8.98 -28.86
N LYS A 153 -1.25 -8.88 -29.10
CA LYS A 153 -1.85 -9.13 -30.41
C LYS A 153 -1.40 -8.13 -31.49
N GLU A 154 -0.91 -6.96 -31.12
CA GLU A 154 -0.28 -6.01 -32.05
C GLU A 154 0.97 -6.63 -32.72
N ASN A 155 1.59 -7.61 -32.08
CA ASN A 155 2.67 -8.39 -32.68
C ASN A 155 2.11 -9.48 -33.60
N LYS A 156 2.45 -9.43 -34.87
CA LYS A 156 2.00 -10.42 -35.88
C LYS A 156 2.42 -11.87 -35.58
N LYS A 157 3.39 -12.08 -34.69
CA LYS A 157 3.88 -13.41 -34.29
C LYS A 157 3.35 -13.82 -32.90
N PHE A 158 2.32 -13.15 -32.37
CA PHE A 158 1.75 -13.45 -31.08
C PHE A 158 1.28 -14.90 -30.94
N MET A 159 1.65 -15.53 -29.84
CA MET A 159 1.10 -16.80 -29.38
C MET A 159 0.52 -16.64 -27.99
N TYR A 160 -0.50 -17.41 -27.62
CA TYR A 160 -1.08 -17.37 -26.27
C TYR A 160 -0.07 -17.72 -25.15
N SER A 161 0.96 -18.48 -25.47
CA SER A 161 2.09 -18.80 -24.58
C SER A 161 2.95 -17.57 -24.21
N ASP A 162 2.82 -16.47 -24.96
CA ASP A 162 3.54 -15.22 -24.67
C ASP A 162 2.91 -14.46 -23.51
N MET A 163 1.64 -14.74 -23.19
CA MET A 163 0.94 -14.11 -22.07
C MET A 163 1.59 -14.48 -20.75
N LYS A 164 1.73 -13.49 -19.87
CA LYS A 164 2.33 -13.63 -18.55
C LYS A 164 1.26 -13.57 -17.46
N LYS A 165 1.66 -13.90 -16.25
CA LYS A 165 0.79 -13.84 -15.07
C LYS A 165 0.23 -12.46 -14.84
N VAL A 166 -0.95 -12.41 -14.26
CA VAL A 166 -1.58 -11.21 -13.76
C VAL A 166 -1.83 -11.36 -12.27
N TYR A 167 -1.30 -10.44 -11.48
CA TYR A 167 -1.40 -10.43 -10.03
C TYR A 167 -2.40 -9.37 -9.59
N THR A 168 -3.36 -9.78 -8.78
CA THR A 168 -4.30 -8.86 -8.12
C THR A 168 -3.96 -8.86 -6.63
N ILE A 169 -3.42 -7.75 -6.16
CA ILE A 169 -2.90 -7.59 -4.80
C ILE A 169 -3.78 -6.61 -4.06
N ILE A 170 -4.40 -7.04 -2.97
CA ILE A 170 -5.29 -6.23 -2.16
C ILE A 170 -4.73 -6.12 -0.74
N LEU A 171 -4.47 -4.89 -0.31
CA LEU A 171 -4.05 -4.55 1.05
C LEU A 171 -5.29 -4.07 1.81
N TYR A 172 -5.82 -4.87 2.72
CA TYR A 172 -6.97 -4.51 3.54
C TYR A 172 -6.52 -3.83 4.83
N GLU A 173 -6.85 -2.55 5.01
CA GLU A 173 -6.65 -1.85 6.30
C GLU A 173 -7.53 -2.47 7.38
N LYS A 174 -8.77 -2.86 7.01
CA LYS A 174 -9.69 -3.61 7.87
C LYS A 174 -10.33 -4.73 7.08
N THR A 175 -10.44 -5.89 7.69
CA THR A 175 -10.99 -7.10 7.08
C THR A 175 -12.35 -7.47 7.64
N GLY A 176 -13.12 -8.21 6.85
CA GLY A 176 -14.38 -8.84 7.26
C GLY A 176 -14.16 -10.09 8.14
N ALA A 177 -15.28 -10.72 8.53
CA ALA A 177 -15.28 -11.90 9.40
C ALA A 177 -14.55 -13.10 8.78
N ASP A 178 -14.56 -13.23 7.46
CA ASP A 178 -13.92 -14.34 6.75
C ASP A 178 -12.42 -14.42 7.03
N PHE A 179 -11.74 -13.29 7.10
CA PHE A 179 -10.31 -13.21 7.42
C PHE A 179 -10.01 -13.46 8.91
N LYS A 180 -11.01 -13.39 9.77
CA LYS A 180 -10.92 -13.59 11.22
C LYS A 180 -11.40 -14.97 11.65
N ASN A 181 -11.61 -15.86 10.70
CA ASN A 181 -12.00 -17.24 10.98
C ASN A 181 -10.87 -17.94 11.76
N PRO A 182 -11.16 -18.56 12.92
CA PRO A 182 -10.16 -19.27 13.72
C PRO A 182 -9.38 -20.35 12.96
N LEU A 183 -9.97 -20.95 11.93
CA LEU A 183 -9.32 -21.95 11.08
C LEU A 183 -8.15 -21.38 10.26
N LEU A 184 -8.06 -20.07 10.12
CA LEU A 184 -6.95 -19.42 9.45
C LEU A 184 -5.74 -19.21 10.38
N HIS A 185 -5.88 -19.53 11.68
CA HIS A 185 -4.80 -19.43 12.67
C HIS A 185 -4.07 -18.07 12.68
N GLY A 186 -4.80 -16.98 12.41
CA GLY A 186 -4.24 -15.64 12.35
C GLY A 186 -3.41 -15.35 11.08
N ALA A 187 -3.53 -16.15 10.03
CA ALA A 187 -2.89 -15.84 8.76
C ALA A 187 -3.35 -14.47 8.25
N TYR A 188 -2.38 -13.63 7.92
CA TYR A 188 -2.62 -12.28 7.39
C TYR A 188 -2.29 -12.14 5.91
N THR A 189 -1.70 -13.17 5.31
CA THR A 189 -1.43 -13.26 3.87
C THR A 189 -2.14 -14.46 3.28
N HIS A 190 -2.85 -14.24 2.19
CA HIS A 190 -3.60 -15.29 1.51
C HIS A 190 -3.24 -15.25 0.03
N HIS A 191 -2.55 -16.29 -0.46
CA HIS A 191 -2.21 -16.46 -1.86
C HIS A 191 -3.20 -17.40 -2.53
N GLY A 192 -3.97 -16.86 -3.46
CA GLY A 192 -4.98 -17.56 -4.24
C GLY A 192 -4.54 -17.83 -5.66
N LYS A 193 -4.69 -19.05 -6.13
CA LYS A 193 -4.55 -19.47 -7.52
C LYS A 193 -5.52 -20.58 -7.86
N THR A 194 -5.86 -20.72 -9.14
CA THR A 194 -6.78 -21.77 -9.58
C THR A 194 -6.15 -23.13 -9.35
N ARG A 195 -6.93 -24.03 -8.73
CA ARG A 195 -6.63 -25.46 -8.61
C ARG A 195 -7.80 -26.26 -9.09
N PHE A 196 -7.51 -27.36 -9.73
CA PHE A 196 -8.54 -28.31 -10.18
C PHE A 196 -8.81 -29.33 -9.06
N ASN A 197 -10.01 -29.87 -9.03
CA ASN A 197 -10.41 -30.90 -8.06
C ASN A 197 -9.83 -32.30 -8.38
N THR A 198 -8.91 -32.37 -9.35
CA THR A 198 -8.20 -33.57 -9.79
C THR A 198 -6.69 -33.33 -9.74
N GLU A 199 -5.90 -34.33 -10.09
CA GLU A 199 -4.44 -34.23 -10.22
C GLU A 199 -3.97 -33.37 -11.42
N LEU A 200 -4.88 -32.68 -12.12
CA LEU A 200 -4.55 -31.82 -13.23
C LEU A 200 -3.73 -30.60 -12.75
N THR A 201 -2.50 -30.47 -13.26
CA THR A 201 -1.56 -29.38 -12.96
C THR A 201 -1.52 -28.38 -14.09
N LEU A 202 -2.64 -27.70 -14.35
CA LEU A 202 -2.70 -26.60 -15.32
C LEU A 202 -2.66 -25.27 -14.57
N GLU A 203 -1.61 -24.48 -14.82
CA GLU A 203 -1.48 -23.16 -14.21
C GLU A 203 -2.21 -22.11 -15.05
N LEU A 204 -3.24 -21.49 -14.47
CA LEU A 204 -3.87 -20.31 -15.05
C LEU A 204 -3.10 -19.05 -14.66
N LEU A 205 -3.25 -18.00 -15.47
CA LEU A 205 -2.41 -16.79 -15.36
C LEU A 205 -2.79 -15.87 -14.19
N GLN A 206 -3.97 -16.05 -13.62
CA GLN A 206 -4.48 -15.15 -12.56
C GLN A 206 -4.07 -15.67 -11.18
N GLU A 207 -3.40 -14.79 -10.42
CA GLU A 207 -3.06 -15.04 -9.03
C GLU A 207 -3.50 -13.84 -8.16
N TYR A 208 -3.87 -14.15 -6.92
CA TYR A 208 -4.44 -13.20 -5.98
C TYR A 208 -3.62 -13.19 -4.69
N PHE A 209 -3.30 -11.99 -4.20
CA PHE A 209 -2.65 -11.81 -2.90
C PHE A 209 -3.54 -10.89 -2.06
N LEU A 210 -4.17 -11.46 -1.03
CA LEU A 210 -5.02 -10.73 -0.10
C LEU A 210 -4.27 -10.60 1.23
N ILE A 211 -4.02 -9.36 1.65
CA ILE A 211 -3.20 -9.06 2.82
C ILE A 211 -4.04 -8.30 3.83
N ALA A 212 -4.21 -8.89 5.01
CA ALA A 212 -5.03 -8.39 6.11
C ALA A 212 -4.17 -7.61 7.12
N LEU A 213 -4.05 -6.28 6.95
CA LEU A 213 -3.22 -5.45 7.81
C LEU A 213 -3.70 -5.41 9.26
N ASP A 214 -5.02 -5.44 9.49
CA ASP A 214 -5.58 -5.49 10.84
C ASP A 214 -5.30 -6.82 11.56
N VAL A 215 -5.27 -7.95 10.83
CA VAL A 215 -4.88 -9.25 11.38
C VAL A 215 -3.38 -9.28 11.67
N PHE A 216 -2.55 -8.72 10.78
CA PHE A 216 -1.12 -8.55 11.01
C PHE A 216 -0.84 -7.79 12.32
N CYS A 217 -1.51 -6.64 12.54
CA CYS A 217 -1.37 -5.88 13.77
C CYS A 217 -1.81 -6.67 15.02
N GLN A 218 -2.93 -7.43 14.95
CA GLN A 218 -3.44 -8.21 16.07
C GLN A 218 -2.49 -9.34 16.50
N ASN A 219 -1.67 -9.86 15.60
CA ASN A 219 -0.67 -10.89 15.91
C ASN A 219 0.54 -10.36 16.69
N GLY A 220 0.55 -9.08 17.07
CA GLY A 220 1.61 -8.49 17.89
C GLY A 220 2.91 -8.21 17.15
N TYR A 221 2.91 -8.23 15.83
CA TYR A 221 4.09 -7.84 15.03
C TYR A 221 4.50 -6.38 15.25
N THR A 222 3.58 -5.57 15.78
CA THR A 222 3.79 -4.16 16.11
C THR A 222 4.01 -3.90 17.61
N ASP A 223 3.92 -4.92 18.50
CA ASP A 223 4.04 -4.77 19.95
C ASP A 223 5.48 -4.86 20.47
N ASP A 224 5.83 -3.98 21.43
CA ASP A 224 7.16 -3.92 22.08
C ASP A 224 7.56 -5.23 22.80
N LYS A 225 6.59 -6.03 23.22
CA LYS A 225 6.83 -7.26 23.98
C LYS A 225 7.60 -8.32 23.19
N ASN A 226 7.58 -8.26 21.87
CA ASN A 226 8.29 -9.18 20.99
C ASN A 226 9.62 -8.59 20.46
N LEU A 227 9.92 -7.31 20.77
CA LEU A 227 11.12 -6.63 20.27
C LEU A 227 12.36 -6.97 21.08
N ASP A 228 12.24 -7.13 22.40
CA ASP A 228 13.38 -7.34 23.29
C ASP A 228 14.10 -8.69 23.11
N THR A 229 13.50 -9.63 22.39
CA THR A 229 14.02 -11.00 22.20
C THR A 229 14.47 -11.32 20.77
N ARG A 230 14.19 -10.45 19.80
CA ARG A 230 14.64 -10.65 18.43
C ARG A 230 15.79 -9.69 18.14
N GLU A 231 16.97 -10.27 17.88
CA GLU A 231 18.13 -9.57 17.33
C GLU A 231 17.71 -8.68 16.15
N THR A 232 18.40 -7.57 15.97
CA THR A 232 18.25 -6.70 14.79
C THR A 232 18.27 -7.59 13.54
N ILE A 233 17.13 -7.74 12.89
CA ILE A 233 17.09 -8.57 11.67
C ILE A 233 17.84 -7.76 10.62
N ASP A 234 18.91 -8.32 10.11
CA ASP A 234 19.59 -7.82 8.90
C ASP A 234 18.66 -8.08 7.70
N SER A 235 17.49 -7.47 7.77
CA SER A 235 16.43 -7.63 6.78
C SER A 235 16.66 -6.63 5.66
N ASN A 236 16.64 -7.15 4.45
CA ASN A 236 16.65 -6.32 3.26
C ASN A 236 15.24 -5.77 2.95
N MET A 237 15.13 -4.87 2.00
CA MET A 237 13.85 -4.31 1.55
C MET A 237 12.86 -5.34 0.97
N ASN A 238 13.20 -6.63 0.91
CA ASN A 238 12.32 -7.72 0.50
C ASN A 238 11.61 -8.39 1.67
N ASP A 239 11.71 -7.83 2.88
CA ASP A 239 11.02 -8.32 4.07
C ASP A 239 9.57 -7.83 4.10
N LEU A 240 8.62 -8.73 3.91
CA LEU A 240 7.19 -8.42 3.92
C LEU A 240 6.75 -7.83 5.28
N GLU A 241 7.19 -8.41 6.40
CA GLU A 241 6.82 -7.90 7.73
C GLU A 241 7.29 -6.45 7.94
N GLY A 242 8.46 -6.11 7.41
CA GLY A 242 8.97 -4.74 7.41
C GLY A 242 8.05 -3.78 6.65
N TRP A 243 7.63 -4.14 5.45
CA TRP A 243 6.69 -3.35 4.66
C TRP A 243 5.33 -3.22 5.33
N LEU A 244 4.79 -4.31 5.86
CA LEU A 244 3.50 -4.26 6.56
C LEU A 244 3.59 -3.40 7.84
N SER A 245 4.71 -3.46 8.55
CA SER A 245 4.96 -2.59 9.71
C SER A 245 5.01 -1.10 9.32
N ILE A 246 5.64 -0.78 8.18
CA ILE A 246 5.64 0.59 7.62
C ILE A 246 4.22 1.05 7.29
N LEU A 247 3.43 0.21 6.60
CA LEU A 247 2.07 0.55 6.17
C LEU A 247 1.10 0.72 7.34
N THR A 248 1.36 0.06 8.47
CA THR A 248 0.50 0.06 9.67
C THR A 248 0.95 1.02 10.77
N ALA A 249 2.08 1.70 10.61
CA ALA A 249 2.56 2.69 11.57
C ALA A 249 1.62 3.91 11.62
N GLU A 250 0.97 4.13 12.78
CA GLU A 250 0.01 5.23 12.97
C GLU A 250 0.54 6.36 13.87
N THR A 251 1.53 6.08 14.72
CA THR A 251 2.07 7.03 15.67
C THR A 251 3.57 7.23 15.46
N ILE A 252 4.11 8.32 16.02
CA ILE A 252 5.57 8.56 16.01
C ILE A 252 6.30 7.41 16.71
N ALA A 253 5.75 6.90 17.81
CA ALA A 253 6.33 5.76 18.53
C ALA A 253 6.36 4.48 17.64
N ASP A 254 5.33 4.25 16.82
CA ASP A 254 5.33 3.15 15.84
C ASP A 254 6.44 3.34 14.82
N VAL A 255 6.58 4.55 14.27
CA VAL A 255 7.64 4.87 13.30
C VAL A 255 9.04 4.61 13.89
N GLU A 256 9.28 5.10 15.10
CA GLU A 256 10.57 4.87 15.80
C GLU A 256 10.83 3.38 16.03
N ARG A 257 9.81 2.62 16.42
CA ARG A 257 9.87 1.18 16.61
C ARG A 257 10.20 0.46 15.31
N VAL A 258 9.51 0.81 14.22
CA VAL A 258 9.74 0.22 12.89
C VAL A 258 11.15 0.53 12.40
N ILE A 259 11.63 1.78 12.54
CA ILE A 259 12.99 2.17 12.15
C ILE A 259 14.03 1.38 12.96
N ARG A 260 13.80 1.18 14.26
CA ARG A 260 14.71 0.40 15.12
C ARG A 260 14.82 -1.05 14.67
N ARG A 261 13.70 -1.65 14.28
CA ARG A 261 13.65 -3.05 13.83
C ARG A 261 14.10 -3.24 12.39
N TYR A 262 13.73 -2.30 11.51
CA TYR A 262 14.01 -2.30 10.08
C TYR A 262 14.70 -0.98 9.68
N PRO A 263 16.01 -0.82 9.90
CA PRO A 263 16.71 0.46 9.69
C PRO A 263 16.55 1.04 8.29
N TRP A 264 16.39 0.21 7.26
CA TRP A 264 16.13 0.64 5.90
C TRP A 264 14.82 1.43 5.73
N SER A 265 13.84 1.20 6.62
CA SER A 265 12.55 1.90 6.60
C SER A 265 12.66 3.40 6.88
N GLU A 266 13.75 3.85 7.50
CA GLU A 266 13.97 5.29 7.78
C GLU A 266 13.92 6.13 6.51
N THR A 267 14.46 5.63 5.40
CA THR A 267 14.45 6.32 4.11
C THR A 267 13.02 6.52 3.61
N ILE A 268 12.13 5.53 3.84
CA ILE A 268 10.72 5.58 3.44
C ILE A 268 9.98 6.62 4.28
N PHE A 269 10.13 6.58 5.60
CA PHE A 269 9.48 7.56 6.49
C PHE A 269 9.99 9.00 6.26
N ARG A 270 11.28 9.20 5.98
CA ARG A 270 11.81 10.51 5.58
C ARG A 270 11.23 10.99 4.26
N GLY A 271 11.07 10.10 3.28
CA GLY A 271 10.37 10.39 2.02
C GLY A 271 8.91 10.78 2.26
N ALA A 272 8.19 10.01 3.07
CA ALA A 272 6.80 10.27 3.45
C ALA A 272 6.64 11.68 4.06
N LYS A 273 7.52 12.08 4.99
CA LYS A 273 7.49 13.40 5.63
C LYS A 273 7.56 14.57 4.63
N ARG A 274 8.29 14.42 3.52
CA ARG A 274 8.41 15.47 2.49
C ARG A 274 7.10 15.74 1.76
N TYR A 275 6.18 14.79 1.71
CA TYR A 275 4.89 14.91 1.04
C TYR A 275 3.76 15.32 1.98
N SER A 276 3.93 15.13 3.28
CA SER A 276 2.92 15.50 4.29
C SER A 276 2.91 17.00 4.63
N VAL A 277 3.91 17.77 4.18
CA VAL A 277 4.10 19.21 4.49
C VAL A 277 3.71 20.10 3.31
N LYS A 278 3.22 19.54 2.20
CA LYS A 278 2.71 20.30 1.05
C LYS A 278 1.20 20.19 0.96
#